data_3bd0e51e4ee2e52985fff3bb0b69565d
#
_entry.id   3bd0e51e4ee2e52985fff3bb0b69565d
#
_cell.length_a   1.000
_cell.length_b   1.000
_cell.length_c   1.000
_cell.angle_alpha   90.00
_cell.angle_beta   90.00
_cell.angle_gamma   90.00
#
_symmetry.space_group_name_H-M   'P 1'
#
loop_
_entity.id
_entity.type
_entity.pdbx_description
1 polymer ?
#
loop_
_entity_poly.entity_id
_entity_poly.type
_entity_poly.pdbx_seq_one_letter_code
_entity_poly.pdbx_strand_id
1 'polypeptide(L)'
;MKRGYPNNRPSSFKLDSVDRKLIQLLAERSMILAQSAKERKGKDKSFVDPEQEKRLWGIWRLGVEEHGLNERLLRRIFSLVNSLAYEQAERREDWVMALWPRLEPVDIDLPGPLDALSTRMWLIMATALGQGVRVNRAILNDDLIELVKACNQAGANMSWDQDGAEAKPASMEFDHTSLFVGQDAFNFYALLCLAMSAPGVCRFNGGTRLKSESMGFVSSILSAFGARRVSLVPGSEGVPLRLEASGHVPAHLDIPEKAPQELVLAVLLVAPLWARDKGQFRLILPEEPAKYWGVNRVFSIWSQIGVSWDVEGRELVLRESELTFPSQPQVDLDPLLAGYVLAMPAFQGGQVSLHGHFPHSGPELEILRQVCAQAGLELSIEEDRVQSSCSQPVSQGLHLDCRSAPGFVPLSLSLALAAGGESILCLESGQEMDFATHILSGLNMESEQRTAQELRIRPARGRQLEPLSVTAPNACWSLGLALIAMTGAKVSIKNPGALTGLWPQFWSLYKELPQPKVKTVASGGQNEERNNAQKRRRRIVE
;
A
#
# COMPACT_ATOMS: atom_id res chain seq x y z
N MET A 1 6.43 -9.49 68.32
CA MET A 1 6.30 -8.46 67.31
C MET A 1 7.20 -8.80 66.14
N LYS A 2 6.66 -9.44 65.06
CA LYS A 2 7.38 -9.68 63.81
C LYS A 2 7.04 -8.52 62.88
N ARG A 3 8.01 -7.67 62.58
CA ARG A 3 7.91 -6.63 61.56
C ARG A 3 7.93 -7.32 60.18
N GLY A 4 6.82 -7.22 59.45
CA GLY A 4 6.74 -7.66 58.06
C GLY A 4 7.62 -6.77 57.18
N TYR A 5 8.49 -7.38 56.39
CA TYR A 5 9.27 -6.71 55.33
C TYR A 5 8.32 -6.25 54.22
N PRO A 6 8.43 -5.03 53.71
CA PRO A 6 7.65 -4.62 52.54
C PRO A 6 8.13 -5.40 51.32
N ASN A 7 7.16 -5.95 50.60
CA ASN A 7 7.34 -6.75 49.38
C ASN A 7 7.91 -5.86 48.28
N ASN A 8 9.23 -5.72 48.20
CA ASN A 8 9.95 -4.92 47.22
C ASN A 8 10.09 -5.73 45.91
N ARG A 9 8.97 -5.89 45.15
CA ARG A 9 9.07 -6.33 43.76
C ARG A 9 9.73 -5.21 42.96
N PRO A 10 10.69 -5.53 42.03
CA PRO A 10 11.32 -4.52 41.19
C PRO A 10 10.25 -3.70 40.45
N SER A 11 10.49 -2.42 40.24
CA SER A 11 9.55 -1.49 39.57
C SER A 11 9.17 -1.94 38.16
N SER A 12 10.04 -2.68 37.46
CA SER A 12 9.77 -3.31 36.17
C SER A 12 8.58 -4.30 36.22
N PHE A 13 8.52 -5.18 37.23
CA PHE A 13 7.39 -6.09 37.41
C PHE A 13 6.04 -5.41 37.67
N LYS A 14 6.08 -4.23 38.29
CA LYS A 14 4.87 -3.42 38.49
C LYS A 14 4.43 -2.78 37.19
N LEU A 15 5.36 -2.30 36.34
CA LEU A 15 5.09 -1.74 35.03
C LEU A 15 4.45 -2.79 34.11
N ASP A 16 5.05 -3.98 33.99
CA ASP A 16 4.52 -5.07 33.16
C ASP A 16 3.06 -5.43 33.53
N SER A 17 2.75 -5.42 34.84
CA SER A 17 1.39 -5.68 35.30
C SER A 17 0.41 -4.57 34.96
N VAL A 18 0.86 -3.33 34.98
CA VAL A 18 0.07 -2.14 34.61
C VAL A 18 -0.16 -2.13 33.10
N ASP A 19 0.87 -2.38 32.30
CA ASP A 19 0.77 -2.40 30.85
C ASP A 19 -0.15 -3.49 30.33
N ARG A 20 -0.10 -4.71 30.91
CA ARG A 20 -1.07 -5.76 30.58
C ARG A 20 -2.52 -5.35 30.85
N LYS A 21 -2.78 -4.68 31.97
CA LYS A 21 -4.12 -4.15 32.29
C LYS A 21 -4.52 -3.04 31.33
N LEU A 22 -3.60 -2.15 30.99
CA LEU A 22 -3.82 -1.07 30.04
C LEU A 22 -4.22 -1.64 28.66
N ILE A 23 -3.46 -2.60 28.15
CA ILE A 23 -3.76 -3.28 26.88
C ILE A 23 -5.14 -3.96 26.92
N GLN A 24 -5.47 -4.64 28.03
CA GLN A 24 -6.79 -5.27 28.18
C GLN A 24 -7.92 -4.24 28.17
N LEU A 25 -7.79 -3.13 28.88
CA LEU A 25 -8.79 -2.07 28.92
C LEU A 25 -8.91 -1.35 27.55
N LEU A 26 -7.80 -1.15 26.85
CA LEU A 26 -7.80 -0.59 25.50
C LEU A 26 -8.54 -1.51 24.52
N ALA A 27 -8.30 -2.83 24.59
CA ALA A 27 -8.99 -3.80 23.75
C ALA A 27 -10.49 -3.82 24.04
N GLU A 28 -10.91 -3.87 25.30
CA GLU A 28 -12.31 -3.85 25.71
C GLU A 28 -13.02 -2.56 25.25
N ARG A 29 -12.40 -1.41 25.50
CA ARG A 29 -12.93 -0.11 25.06
C ARG A 29 -13.08 -0.03 23.55
N SER A 30 -12.07 -0.53 22.80
CA SER A 30 -12.09 -0.53 21.33
C SER A 30 -13.23 -1.41 20.79
N MET A 31 -13.47 -2.58 21.36
CA MET A 31 -14.59 -3.45 20.98
C MET A 31 -15.94 -2.77 21.19
N ILE A 32 -16.15 -2.12 22.34
CA ILE A 32 -17.43 -1.46 22.65
C ILE A 32 -17.69 -0.30 21.68
N LEU A 33 -16.65 0.53 21.42
CA LEU A 33 -16.79 1.65 20.50
C LEU A 33 -16.98 1.19 19.04
N ALA A 34 -16.29 0.12 18.63
CA ALA A 34 -16.43 -0.49 17.31
C ALA A 34 -17.85 -1.04 17.10
N GLN A 35 -18.43 -1.69 18.10
CA GLN A 35 -19.80 -2.18 18.03
C GLN A 35 -20.80 -1.03 17.89
N SER A 36 -20.63 0.04 18.69
CA SER A 36 -21.48 1.25 18.58
C SER A 36 -21.41 1.89 17.18
N ALA A 37 -20.22 1.94 16.57
CA ALA A 37 -20.02 2.47 15.22
C ALA A 37 -20.70 1.59 14.15
N LYS A 38 -20.60 0.24 14.26
CA LYS A 38 -21.29 -0.72 13.38
C LYS A 38 -22.82 -0.57 13.46
N GLU A 39 -23.38 -0.45 14.65
CA GLU A 39 -24.82 -0.26 14.86
C GLU A 39 -25.34 1.06 14.23
N ARG A 40 -24.53 2.12 14.26
CA ARG A 40 -24.86 3.40 13.61
C ARG A 40 -24.85 3.28 12.09
N LYS A 41 -23.85 2.62 11.51
CA LYS A 41 -23.76 2.36 10.08
C LYS A 41 -24.96 1.56 9.56
N GLY A 42 -25.44 0.60 10.33
CA GLY A 42 -26.65 -0.16 10.02
C GLY A 42 -27.96 0.66 10.04
N LYS A 43 -27.91 1.89 10.57
CA LYS A 43 -29.04 2.85 10.63
C LYS A 43 -28.86 4.07 9.72
N ASP A 44 -28.00 3.98 8.70
CA ASP A 44 -27.66 5.09 7.78
C ASP A 44 -27.16 6.39 8.47
N LYS A 45 -26.58 6.27 9.66
CA LYS A 45 -25.98 7.39 10.38
C LYS A 45 -24.48 7.46 10.17
N SER A 46 -23.89 8.63 10.40
CA SER A 46 -22.44 8.81 10.39
C SER A 46 -21.75 7.77 11.28
N PHE A 47 -20.70 7.15 10.77
CA PHE A 47 -19.90 6.13 11.45
C PHE A 47 -19.30 6.66 12.77
N VAL A 48 -18.83 7.90 12.76
CA VAL A 48 -18.34 8.61 13.94
C VAL A 48 -19.49 9.44 14.53
N ASP A 49 -19.67 9.35 15.85
CA ASP A 49 -20.61 10.16 16.61
C ASP A 49 -19.89 11.33 17.31
N PRO A 50 -19.98 12.57 16.81
CA PRO A 50 -19.29 13.70 17.41
C PRO A 50 -19.73 14.00 18.86
N GLU A 51 -21.01 13.77 19.18
CA GLU A 51 -21.51 13.99 20.55
C GLU A 51 -21.01 12.91 21.51
N GLN A 52 -20.92 11.66 21.06
CA GLN A 52 -20.31 10.57 21.83
C GLN A 52 -18.83 10.85 22.06
N GLU A 53 -18.08 11.26 21.03
CA GLU A 53 -16.66 11.60 21.17
C GLU A 53 -16.43 12.77 22.15
N LYS A 54 -17.25 13.81 22.06
CA LYS A 54 -17.19 14.98 22.95
C LYS A 54 -17.43 14.56 24.41
N ARG A 55 -18.44 13.71 24.64
CA ARG A 55 -18.74 13.17 25.99
C ARG A 55 -17.59 12.33 26.51
N LEU A 56 -17.05 11.41 25.71
CA LEU A 56 -15.91 10.56 26.10
C LEU A 56 -14.66 11.38 26.37
N TRP A 57 -14.40 12.41 25.56
CA TRP A 57 -13.30 13.34 25.82
C TRP A 57 -13.47 14.09 27.14
N GLY A 58 -14.68 14.46 27.50
CA GLY A 58 -14.99 15.08 28.81
C GLY A 58 -14.52 14.20 30.00
N ILE A 59 -14.75 12.89 29.91
CA ILE A 59 -14.28 11.92 30.95
C ILE A 59 -12.74 11.88 31.02
N TRP A 60 -12.07 11.83 29.85
CA TRP A 60 -10.60 11.81 29.82
C TRP A 60 -9.99 13.10 30.36
N ARG A 61 -10.62 14.25 30.07
CA ARG A 61 -10.18 15.55 30.57
C ARG A 61 -10.25 15.67 32.07
N LEU A 62 -11.27 15.12 32.72
CA LEU A 62 -11.31 15.05 34.19
C LEU A 62 -10.10 14.29 34.77
N GLY A 63 -9.71 13.18 34.12
CA GLY A 63 -8.49 12.44 34.51
C GLY A 63 -7.20 13.24 34.32
N VAL A 64 -7.12 14.22 33.41
CA VAL A 64 -5.99 15.14 33.26
C VAL A 64 -5.84 15.98 34.53
N GLU A 65 -6.93 16.58 34.98
CA GLU A 65 -6.95 17.46 36.16
C GLU A 65 -6.63 16.66 37.44
N GLU A 66 -7.18 15.45 37.56
CA GLU A 66 -7.00 14.60 38.75
C GLU A 66 -5.58 14.03 38.87
N HIS A 67 -4.93 13.66 37.76
CA HIS A 67 -3.64 12.99 37.78
C HIS A 67 -2.46 13.84 37.28
N GLY A 68 -2.69 15.13 36.95
CA GLY A 68 -1.64 16.06 36.52
C GLY A 68 -1.01 15.68 35.15
N LEU A 69 -1.77 15.06 34.26
CA LEU A 69 -1.29 14.61 32.95
C LEU A 69 -1.26 15.78 31.96
N ASN A 70 -0.43 15.67 30.90
CA ASN A 70 -0.40 16.65 29.83
C ASN A 70 -1.64 16.51 28.93
N GLU A 71 -2.51 17.51 28.90
CA GLU A 71 -3.77 17.48 28.14
C GLU A 71 -3.55 17.24 26.64
N ARG A 72 -2.51 17.87 26.04
CA ARG A 72 -2.22 17.71 24.61
C ARG A 72 -1.82 16.27 24.26
N LEU A 73 -0.95 15.67 25.08
CA LEU A 73 -0.53 14.29 24.88
C LEU A 73 -1.68 13.32 25.12
N LEU A 74 -2.47 13.52 26.17
CA LEU A 74 -3.62 12.66 26.45
C LEU A 74 -4.68 12.75 25.36
N ARG A 75 -4.90 13.91 24.76
CA ARG A 75 -5.83 14.08 23.63
C ARG A 75 -5.35 13.32 22.39
N ARG A 76 -4.04 13.29 22.14
CA ARG A 76 -3.43 12.48 21.07
C ARG A 76 -3.66 10.99 21.31
N ILE A 77 -3.43 10.50 22.53
CA ILE A 77 -3.69 9.11 22.92
C ILE A 77 -5.18 8.78 22.76
N PHE A 78 -6.08 9.66 23.19
CA PHE A 78 -7.53 9.50 23.03
C PHE A 78 -7.92 9.33 21.55
N SER A 79 -7.38 10.18 20.66
CA SER A 79 -7.62 10.10 19.23
C SER A 79 -7.12 8.78 18.65
N LEU A 80 -5.91 8.33 19.00
CA LEU A 80 -5.35 7.05 18.54
C LEU A 80 -6.18 5.85 19.02
N VAL A 81 -6.61 5.86 20.28
CA VAL A 81 -7.44 4.79 20.85
C VAL A 81 -8.83 4.74 20.17
N ASN A 82 -9.43 5.88 19.83
CA ASN A 82 -10.66 5.91 19.04
C ASN A 82 -10.42 5.39 17.62
N SER A 83 -9.29 5.75 17.02
CA SER A 83 -8.92 5.27 15.67
C SER A 83 -8.81 3.74 15.63
N LEU A 84 -8.21 3.10 16.64
CA LEU A 84 -8.17 1.63 16.75
C LEU A 84 -9.57 1.01 16.74
N ALA A 85 -10.53 1.63 17.45
CA ALA A 85 -11.90 1.13 17.50
C ALA A 85 -12.63 1.29 16.16
N TYR A 86 -12.46 2.42 15.49
CA TYR A 86 -13.09 2.68 14.19
C TYR A 86 -12.48 1.80 13.10
N GLU A 87 -11.18 1.55 13.13
CA GLU A 87 -10.54 0.58 12.24
C GLU A 87 -11.10 -0.84 12.43
N GLN A 88 -11.31 -1.28 13.68
CA GLN A 88 -11.96 -2.56 13.95
C GLN A 88 -13.40 -2.61 13.46
N ALA A 89 -14.13 -1.49 13.54
CA ALA A 89 -15.51 -1.42 13.09
C ALA A 89 -15.63 -1.37 11.55
N GLU A 90 -14.65 -0.77 10.86
CA GLU A 90 -14.55 -0.75 9.39
C GLU A 90 -14.15 -2.11 8.82
N ARG A 91 -13.45 -2.95 9.59
CA ARG A 91 -13.14 -4.31 9.15
C ARG A 91 -14.45 -5.01 8.80
N ARG A 92 -14.58 -5.40 7.53
CA ARG A 92 -15.64 -6.32 7.09
C ARG A 92 -15.56 -7.57 7.96
N GLU A 93 -16.70 -8.19 8.30
CA GLU A 93 -16.71 -9.48 9.01
C GLU A 93 -15.72 -10.41 8.34
N ASP A 94 -14.66 -10.79 9.08
CA ASP A 94 -13.55 -11.59 8.57
C ASP A 94 -14.09 -12.98 8.21
N TRP A 95 -14.48 -13.16 6.94
CA TRP A 95 -14.76 -14.49 6.47
C TRP A 95 -13.44 -15.22 6.26
N VAL A 96 -13.32 -16.37 6.89
CA VAL A 96 -12.13 -17.22 6.78
C VAL A 96 -12.12 -17.87 5.40
N MET A 97 -11.04 -17.68 4.65
CA MET A 97 -10.83 -18.31 3.35
C MET A 97 -9.81 -19.42 3.47
N ALA A 98 -10.25 -20.66 3.22
CA ALA A 98 -9.36 -21.79 3.08
C ALA A 98 -8.68 -21.75 1.70
N LEU A 99 -7.37 -21.98 1.67
CA LEU A 99 -6.55 -22.00 0.47
C LEU A 99 -6.24 -23.45 0.09
N TRP A 100 -6.79 -23.89 -1.04
CA TRP A 100 -6.65 -25.26 -1.52
C TRP A 100 -6.35 -25.27 -3.02
N PRO A 101 -5.12 -24.87 -3.45
CA PRO A 101 -4.76 -24.94 -4.86
C PRO A 101 -4.63 -26.40 -5.30
N ARG A 102 -4.87 -26.66 -6.57
CA ARG A 102 -4.52 -27.92 -7.18
C ARG A 102 -3.01 -28.03 -7.24
N LEU A 103 -2.47 -29.17 -6.78
CA LEU A 103 -1.03 -29.44 -6.77
C LEU A 103 -0.60 -30.09 -8.10
N GLU A 104 -0.82 -29.37 -9.19
CA GLU A 104 -0.47 -29.76 -10.56
C GLU A 104 0.46 -28.69 -11.15
N PRO A 105 1.29 -29.02 -12.17
CA PRO A 105 2.10 -28.03 -12.87
C PRO A 105 1.24 -26.87 -13.39
N VAL A 106 1.70 -25.64 -13.16
CA VAL A 106 0.96 -24.45 -13.58
C VAL A 106 1.18 -24.18 -15.06
N ASP A 107 0.13 -23.71 -15.74
CA ASP A 107 0.18 -23.25 -17.12
C ASP A 107 -0.61 -21.94 -17.22
N ILE A 108 0.09 -20.83 -17.07
CA ILE A 108 -0.48 -19.49 -16.95
C ILE A 108 -0.05 -18.66 -18.16
N ASP A 109 -1.02 -18.16 -18.92
CA ASP A 109 -0.79 -17.22 -20.02
C ASP A 109 -1.83 -16.09 -19.93
N LEU A 110 -1.43 -14.97 -19.31
CA LEU A 110 -2.33 -13.88 -18.93
C LEU A 110 -1.69 -12.51 -19.14
N PRO A 111 -2.51 -11.45 -19.29
CA PRO A 111 -2.03 -10.09 -19.07
C PRO A 111 -1.48 -9.94 -17.65
N GLY A 112 -0.24 -9.44 -17.53
CA GLY A 112 0.39 -9.24 -16.23
C GLY A 112 -0.24 -8.08 -15.43
N PRO A 113 -0.04 -8.06 -14.12
CA PRO A 113 -0.52 -6.97 -13.25
C PRO A 113 0.25 -5.68 -13.53
N LEU A 114 -0.45 -4.61 -13.91
CA LEU A 114 0.16 -3.30 -14.13
C LEU A 114 0.53 -2.63 -12.81
N ASP A 115 1.57 -1.81 -12.84
CA ASP A 115 1.99 -1.02 -11.68
C ASP A 115 0.92 0.01 -11.29
N ALA A 116 0.32 -0.17 -10.12
CA ALA A 116 -0.77 0.67 -9.64
C ALA A 116 -0.28 2.08 -9.24
N LEU A 117 0.98 2.22 -8.79
CA LEU A 117 1.56 3.51 -8.45
C LEU A 117 1.80 4.35 -9.71
N SER A 118 2.38 3.76 -10.77
CA SER A 118 2.53 4.42 -12.08
C SER A 118 1.18 4.83 -12.66
N THR A 119 0.17 3.99 -12.54
CA THR A 119 -1.21 4.33 -12.95
C THR A 119 -1.71 5.59 -12.26
N ARG A 120 -1.54 5.69 -10.93
CA ARG A 120 -1.92 6.88 -10.15
C ARG A 120 -1.12 8.12 -10.56
N MET A 121 0.19 7.98 -10.77
CA MET A 121 1.05 9.05 -11.23
C MET A 121 0.60 9.62 -12.60
N TRP A 122 0.26 8.75 -13.55
CA TRP A 122 -0.26 9.14 -14.85
C TRP A 122 -1.57 9.96 -14.75
N LEU A 123 -2.51 9.48 -13.95
CA LEU A 123 -3.79 10.17 -13.74
C LEU A 123 -3.60 11.55 -13.09
N ILE A 124 -2.72 11.64 -12.07
CA ILE A 124 -2.40 12.90 -11.39
C ILE A 124 -1.79 13.90 -12.38
N MET A 125 -0.77 13.49 -13.13
CA MET A 125 -0.06 14.39 -14.04
C MET A 125 -0.94 14.85 -15.20
N ALA A 126 -1.72 13.96 -15.79
CA ALA A 126 -2.66 14.32 -16.84
C ALA A 126 -3.68 15.36 -16.35
N THR A 127 -4.28 15.12 -15.20
CA THR A 127 -5.28 16.04 -14.62
C THR A 127 -4.65 17.37 -14.21
N ALA A 128 -3.44 17.37 -13.62
CA ALA A 128 -2.74 18.59 -13.24
C ALA A 128 -2.41 19.49 -14.46
N LEU A 129 -2.27 18.90 -15.63
CA LEU A 129 -2.03 19.60 -16.91
C LEU A 129 -3.30 19.82 -17.74
N GLY A 130 -4.47 19.43 -17.21
CA GLY A 130 -5.73 19.55 -17.93
C GLY A 130 -5.83 18.65 -19.16
N GLN A 131 -5.04 17.56 -19.19
CA GLN A 131 -4.97 16.60 -20.30
C GLN A 131 -5.83 15.37 -20.04
N GLY A 132 -6.14 14.62 -21.10
CA GLY A 132 -6.80 13.33 -21.00
C GLY A 132 -5.79 12.18 -21.05
N VAL A 133 -6.02 11.13 -20.26
CA VAL A 133 -5.24 9.89 -20.31
C VAL A 133 -6.12 8.70 -19.94
N ARG A 134 -5.91 7.56 -20.61
CA ARG A 134 -6.53 6.31 -20.22
C ARG A 134 -5.48 5.22 -20.01
N VAL A 135 -5.52 4.60 -18.85
CA VAL A 135 -4.70 3.43 -18.50
C VAL A 135 -5.60 2.19 -18.57
N ASN A 136 -5.44 1.42 -19.62
CA ASN A 136 -6.18 0.16 -19.81
C ASN A 136 -5.64 -0.91 -18.87
N ARG A 137 -6.51 -1.80 -18.39
CA ARG A 137 -6.19 -2.90 -17.46
C ARG A 137 -5.58 -2.46 -16.13
N ALA A 138 -5.83 -1.22 -15.71
CA ALA A 138 -5.37 -0.72 -14.42
C ALA A 138 -5.85 -1.62 -13.27
N ILE A 139 -5.00 -1.84 -12.27
CA ILE A 139 -5.39 -2.50 -11.04
C ILE A 139 -6.27 -1.54 -10.24
N LEU A 140 -7.56 -1.83 -10.14
CA LEU A 140 -8.54 -1.03 -9.40
C LEU A 140 -8.48 -1.36 -7.92
N ASN A 141 -7.37 -0.99 -7.27
CA ASN A 141 -7.19 -1.14 -5.84
C ASN A 141 -7.78 0.04 -5.06
N ASP A 142 -7.85 -0.09 -3.74
CA ASP A 142 -8.45 0.92 -2.87
C ASP A 142 -7.74 2.28 -3.01
N ASP A 143 -6.40 2.30 -3.13
CA ASP A 143 -5.62 3.54 -3.24
C ASP A 143 -5.90 4.31 -4.53
N LEU A 144 -6.09 3.61 -5.66
CA LEU A 144 -6.48 4.22 -6.93
C LEU A 144 -7.90 4.80 -6.87
N ILE A 145 -8.83 4.03 -6.30
CA ILE A 145 -10.23 4.46 -6.14
C ILE A 145 -10.33 5.70 -5.24
N GLU A 146 -9.58 5.71 -4.14
CA GLU A 146 -9.52 6.85 -3.21
C GLU A 146 -8.89 8.09 -3.87
N LEU A 147 -7.82 7.90 -4.66
CA LEU A 147 -7.22 8.98 -5.46
C LEU A 147 -8.24 9.61 -6.41
N VAL A 148 -8.92 8.78 -7.23
CA VAL A 148 -9.92 9.27 -8.19
C VAL A 148 -11.01 10.07 -7.50
N LYS A 149 -11.51 9.60 -6.36
CA LYS A 149 -12.50 10.33 -5.56
C LYS A 149 -11.95 11.66 -5.04
N ALA A 150 -10.71 11.69 -4.54
CA ALA A 150 -10.07 12.89 -4.03
C ALA A 150 -9.83 13.94 -5.13
N CYS A 151 -9.32 13.51 -6.29
CA CYS A 151 -9.13 14.40 -7.44
C CYS A 151 -10.48 14.98 -7.94
N ASN A 152 -11.54 14.17 -8.00
CA ASN A 152 -12.87 14.64 -8.38
C ASN A 152 -13.46 15.63 -7.38
N GLN A 153 -13.13 15.55 -6.08
CA GLN A 153 -13.46 16.57 -5.10
C GLN A 153 -12.77 17.92 -5.39
N ALA A 154 -11.60 17.88 -6.05
CA ALA A 154 -10.90 19.08 -6.52
C ALA A 154 -11.32 19.53 -7.93
N GLY A 155 -12.37 18.96 -8.53
CA GLY A 155 -12.89 19.37 -9.84
C GLY A 155 -12.34 18.55 -11.01
N ALA A 156 -11.53 17.53 -10.78
CA ALA A 156 -11.10 16.61 -11.83
C ALA A 156 -12.29 15.84 -12.44
N ASN A 157 -12.08 15.29 -13.63
CA ASN A 157 -13.05 14.42 -14.31
C ASN A 157 -12.43 13.04 -14.53
N MET A 158 -12.27 12.30 -13.44
CA MET A 158 -11.73 10.94 -13.45
C MET A 158 -12.81 9.89 -13.26
N SER A 159 -12.63 8.75 -13.91
CA SER A 159 -13.52 7.59 -13.79
C SER A 159 -12.74 6.28 -13.92
N TRP A 160 -13.37 5.19 -13.54
CA TRP A 160 -12.86 3.84 -13.77
C TRP A 160 -13.99 2.91 -14.23
N ASP A 161 -13.64 1.89 -14.96
CA ASP A 161 -14.52 0.83 -15.39
C ASP A 161 -13.82 -0.54 -15.26
N GLN A 162 -14.39 -1.60 -15.79
CA GLN A 162 -13.79 -2.94 -15.73
C GLN A 162 -12.50 -3.05 -16.56
N ASP A 163 -12.31 -2.15 -17.52
CA ASP A 163 -11.19 -2.17 -18.46
C ASP A 163 -10.05 -1.24 -18.06
N GLY A 164 -10.22 -0.39 -17.01
CA GLY A 164 -9.16 0.48 -16.53
C GLY A 164 -9.61 1.76 -15.86
N ALA A 165 -8.73 2.75 -15.85
CA ALA A 165 -8.96 4.06 -15.26
C ALA A 165 -8.67 5.18 -16.28
N GLU A 166 -9.44 6.25 -16.22
CA GLU A 166 -9.40 7.36 -17.17
C GLU A 166 -9.44 8.71 -16.44
N ALA A 167 -8.64 9.66 -16.89
CA ALA A 167 -8.81 11.08 -16.62
C ALA A 167 -9.20 11.78 -17.93
N LYS A 168 -10.28 12.56 -17.92
CA LYS A 168 -10.69 13.42 -19.02
C LYS A 168 -10.16 14.83 -18.78
N PRO A 169 -9.97 15.64 -19.85
CA PRO A 169 -9.53 17.01 -19.71
C PRO A 169 -10.43 17.79 -18.72
N ALA A 170 -9.82 18.26 -17.65
CA ALA A 170 -10.46 19.09 -16.63
C ALA A 170 -9.36 19.83 -15.84
N SER A 171 -9.69 20.92 -15.18
CA SER A 171 -8.79 21.63 -14.27
C SER A 171 -9.12 21.31 -12.83
N MET A 172 -8.10 21.03 -12.02
CA MET A 172 -8.28 20.94 -10.56
C MET A 172 -8.22 22.33 -9.94
N GLU A 173 -9.12 22.56 -8.98
CA GLU A 173 -9.22 23.78 -8.21
C GLU A 173 -9.22 23.43 -6.72
N PHE A 174 -8.25 23.98 -5.98
CA PHE A 174 -8.05 23.60 -4.58
C PHE A 174 -8.69 24.61 -3.61
N ASP A 175 -8.96 25.85 -4.06
CA ASP A 175 -9.52 26.86 -3.17
C ASP A 175 -10.90 26.48 -2.66
N HIS A 176 -11.12 26.69 -1.37
CA HIS A 176 -12.35 26.35 -0.65
C HIS A 176 -12.80 24.87 -0.74
N THR A 177 -11.89 23.95 -1.11
CA THR A 177 -12.19 22.51 -1.22
C THR A 177 -11.91 21.74 0.07
N SER A 178 -12.52 20.56 0.19
CA SER A 178 -12.27 19.60 1.26
C SER A 178 -12.04 18.22 0.66
N LEU A 179 -10.81 17.72 0.77
CA LEU A 179 -10.35 16.49 0.15
C LEU A 179 -10.25 15.37 1.18
N PHE A 180 -10.83 14.22 0.87
CA PHE A 180 -10.57 12.97 1.57
C PHE A 180 -9.63 12.12 0.71
N VAL A 181 -8.38 11.98 1.15
CA VAL A 181 -7.30 11.36 0.36
C VAL A 181 -7.07 9.87 0.65
N GLY A 182 -7.96 9.25 1.42
CA GLY A 182 -7.85 7.85 1.77
C GLY A 182 -6.78 7.54 2.83
N GLN A 183 -6.18 6.36 2.72
CA GLN A 183 -5.17 5.87 3.67
C GLN A 183 -3.73 6.03 3.15
N ASP A 184 -3.56 6.28 1.84
CA ASP A 184 -2.27 6.24 1.16
C ASP A 184 -1.51 7.56 1.28
N ALA A 185 -0.25 7.49 1.70
CA ALA A 185 0.60 8.66 1.90
C ALA A 185 0.98 9.34 0.58
N PHE A 186 1.22 8.57 -0.50
CA PHE A 186 1.54 9.13 -1.80
C PHE A 186 0.39 9.97 -2.36
N ASN A 187 -0.85 9.48 -2.28
CA ASN A 187 -2.04 10.23 -2.70
C ASN A 187 -2.12 11.58 -1.96
N PHE A 188 -1.90 11.55 -0.63
CA PHE A 188 -1.90 12.76 0.17
C PHE A 188 -0.80 13.73 -0.26
N TYR A 189 0.46 13.27 -0.36
CA TYR A 189 1.58 14.16 -0.70
C TYR A 189 1.50 14.69 -2.13
N ALA A 190 1.04 13.91 -3.09
CA ALA A 190 0.88 14.37 -4.46
C ALA A 190 -0.15 15.49 -4.57
N LEU A 191 -1.32 15.34 -3.93
CA LEU A 191 -2.34 16.38 -3.90
C LEU A 191 -1.91 17.59 -3.06
N LEU A 192 -1.14 17.40 -2.00
CA LEU A 192 -0.54 18.48 -1.21
C LEU A 192 0.45 19.31 -2.06
N CYS A 193 1.32 18.63 -2.84
CA CYS A 193 2.28 19.29 -3.74
C CYS A 193 1.58 20.15 -4.81
N LEU A 194 0.48 19.66 -5.37
CA LEU A 194 -0.34 20.44 -6.30
C LEU A 194 -1.02 21.62 -5.61
N ALA A 195 -1.64 21.39 -4.46
CA ALA A 195 -2.38 22.42 -3.74
C ALA A 195 -1.49 23.54 -3.18
N MET A 196 -0.25 23.25 -2.75
CA MET A 196 0.65 24.28 -2.21
C MET A 196 1.19 25.22 -3.26
N SER A 197 1.18 24.84 -4.53
CA SER A 197 1.62 25.68 -5.66
C SER A 197 0.46 26.50 -6.28
N ALA A 198 -0.78 26.30 -5.82
CA ALA A 198 -1.95 27.09 -6.22
C ALA A 198 -2.39 28.02 -5.08
N PRO A 199 -2.82 29.28 -5.37
CA PRO A 199 -3.31 30.16 -4.31
C PRO A 199 -4.66 29.65 -3.77
N GLY A 200 -4.87 29.76 -2.44
CA GLY A 200 -6.15 29.41 -1.84
C GLY A 200 -6.05 28.70 -0.50
N VAL A 201 -7.19 28.23 -0.04
CA VAL A 201 -7.35 27.53 1.23
C VAL A 201 -8.08 26.20 0.99
N CYS A 202 -7.44 25.08 1.27
CA CYS A 202 -8.09 23.78 1.18
C CYS A 202 -7.94 22.97 2.47
N ARG A 203 -8.78 21.96 2.63
CA ARG A 203 -8.75 21.05 3.78
C ARG A 203 -8.41 19.64 3.30
N PHE A 204 -7.49 19.02 4.02
CA PHE A 204 -7.15 17.61 3.81
C PHE A 204 -7.63 16.77 4.99
N ASN A 205 -8.30 15.70 4.69
CA ASN A 205 -8.67 14.64 5.62
C ASN A 205 -8.23 13.29 5.05
N GLY A 206 -8.03 12.33 5.91
CA GLY A 206 -7.60 10.99 5.50
C GLY A 206 -8.07 9.92 6.47
N GLY A 207 -7.76 8.69 6.16
CA GLY A 207 -8.07 7.55 7.00
C GLY A 207 -7.19 7.47 8.25
N THR A 208 -7.40 6.41 9.01
CA THR A 208 -6.78 6.23 10.34
C THR A 208 -5.26 6.21 10.28
N ARG A 209 -4.67 5.58 9.26
CA ARG A 209 -3.22 5.52 9.07
C ARG A 209 -2.61 6.92 8.94
N LEU A 210 -3.11 7.75 8.03
CA LEU A 210 -2.61 9.12 7.82
C LEU A 210 -2.84 10.03 9.02
N LYS A 211 -3.89 9.80 9.82
CA LYS A 211 -4.14 10.55 11.06
C LYS A 211 -3.10 10.29 12.15
N SER A 212 -2.47 9.13 12.14
CA SER A 212 -1.44 8.74 13.11
C SER A 212 -0.03 9.18 12.71
N GLU A 213 0.19 9.56 11.44
CA GLU A 213 1.50 9.98 10.96
C GLU A 213 1.87 11.39 11.45
N SER A 214 3.15 11.57 11.81
CA SER A 214 3.70 12.89 12.11
C SER A 214 4.22 13.53 10.81
N MET A 215 3.69 14.69 10.48
CA MET A 215 4.02 15.43 9.25
C MET A 215 4.79 16.73 9.53
N GLY A 216 5.56 16.77 10.63
CA GLY A 216 6.33 17.95 11.04
C GLY A 216 7.31 18.43 9.97
N PHE A 217 7.95 17.50 9.27
CA PHE A 217 8.91 17.75 8.20
C PHE A 217 8.33 18.51 6.98
N VAL A 218 7.01 18.42 6.73
CA VAL A 218 6.35 19.13 5.63
C VAL A 218 6.39 20.65 5.80
N SER A 219 6.53 21.14 7.03
CA SER A 219 6.46 22.58 7.32
C SER A 219 7.56 23.40 6.62
N SER A 220 8.78 22.87 6.47
CA SER A 220 9.86 23.55 5.75
C SER A 220 9.57 23.67 4.26
N ILE A 221 9.03 22.62 3.65
CA ILE A 221 8.62 22.59 2.24
C ILE A 221 7.51 23.60 2.01
N LEU A 222 6.45 23.56 2.84
CA LEU A 222 5.35 24.51 2.73
C LEU A 222 5.81 25.96 2.86
N SER A 223 6.74 26.25 3.78
CA SER A 223 7.27 27.60 3.96
C SER A 223 8.00 28.11 2.70
N ALA A 224 8.73 27.25 1.99
CA ALA A 224 9.37 27.61 0.72
C ALA A 224 8.36 28.00 -0.36
N PHE A 225 7.17 27.41 -0.36
CA PHE A 225 6.05 27.74 -1.25
C PHE A 225 5.16 28.90 -0.73
N GLY A 226 5.55 29.59 0.35
CA GLY A 226 4.69 30.60 0.96
C GLY A 226 3.35 30.03 1.43
N ALA A 227 3.35 28.75 1.80
CA ALA A 227 2.18 28.02 2.29
C ALA A 227 2.35 27.65 3.78
N ARG A 228 1.24 27.43 4.45
CA ARG A 228 1.25 26.96 5.85
C ARG A 228 0.15 25.94 6.10
N ARG A 229 0.42 25.02 6.99
CA ARG A 229 -0.57 24.08 7.51
C ARG A 229 -1.13 24.54 8.85
N VAL A 230 -2.42 24.37 9.02
CA VAL A 230 -3.11 24.58 10.29
C VAL A 230 -3.77 23.27 10.68
N SER A 231 -3.34 22.67 11.80
CA SER A 231 -3.98 21.45 12.28
C SER A 231 -5.41 21.74 12.73
N LEU A 232 -6.36 20.91 12.31
CA LEU A 232 -7.76 20.99 12.73
C LEU A 232 -8.02 20.21 14.03
N VAL A 233 -7.05 19.39 14.46
CA VAL A 233 -7.08 18.67 15.74
C VAL A 233 -5.94 19.17 16.62
N PRO A 234 -6.22 19.79 17.77
CA PRO A 234 -5.18 20.28 18.67
C PRO A 234 -4.16 19.21 19.04
N GLY A 235 -2.86 19.52 18.84
CA GLY A 235 -1.76 18.61 19.16
C GLY A 235 -1.48 17.52 18.12
N SER A 236 -2.26 17.42 17.03
CA SER A 236 -1.96 16.56 15.88
C SER A 236 -1.06 17.27 14.88
N GLU A 237 -0.09 16.53 14.32
CA GLU A 237 0.75 17.02 13.22
C GLU A 237 0.31 16.47 11.86
N GLY A 238 -0.58 15.47 11.84
CA GLY A 238 -1.13 14.86 10.65
C GLY A 238 -2.45 15.47 10.18
N VAL A 239 -3.17 14.73 9.37
CA VAL A 239 -4.55 15.08 8.98
C VAL A 239 -5.53 14.83 10.13
N PRO A 240 -6.67 15.55 10.21
CA PRO A 240 -7.13 16.59 9.28
C PRO A 240 -6.39 17.91 9.46
N LEU A 241 -6.05 18.53 8.34
CA LEU A 241 -5.38 19.83 8.32
C LEU A 241 -6.03 20.80 7.32
N ARG A 242 -5.81 22.08 7.52
CA ARG A 242 -6.09 23.14 6.56
C ARG A 242 -4.77 23.64 6.00
N LEU A 243 -4.65 23.64 4.69
CA LEU A 243 -3.57 24.26 3.94
C LEU A 243 -4.00 25.67 3.51
N GLU A 244 -3.14 26.64 3.75
CA GLU A 244 -3.28 28.01 3.24
C GLU A 244 -2.05 28.28 2.36
N ALA A 245 -2.24 28.52 1.08
CA ALA A 245 -1.19 28.69 0.11
C ALA A 245 -1.31 30.02 -0.64
N SER A 246 -0.17 30.64 -0.92
CA SER A 246 -0.08 31.90 -1.67
C SER A 246 0.00 31.73 -3.19
N GLY A 247 0.22 30.50 -3.66
CA GLY A 247 0.55 30.21 -5.07
C GLY A 247 1.99 30.53 -5.45
N HIS A 248 2.86 30.80 -4.46
CA HIS A 248 4.27 31.01 -4.73
C HIS A 248 4.97 29.69 -5.04
N VAL A 249 5.73 29.66 -6.13
CA VAL A 249 6.64 28.56 -6.48
C VAL A 249 8.08 29.06 -6.32
N PRO A 250 8.93 28.43 -5.46
CA PRO A 250 10.33 28.83 -5.31
C PRO A 250 11.15 28.41 -6.54
N ALA A 251 12.34 28.98 -6.71
CA ALA A 251 13.27 28.59 -7.78
C ALA A 251 14.02 27.27 -7.48
N HIS A 252 14.12 26.91 -6.21
CA HIS A 252 14.73 25.67 -5.74
C HIS A 252 14.02 25.14 -4.49
N LEU A 253 14.17 23.86 -4.25
CA LEU A 253 13.62 23.18 -3.07
C LEU A 253 14.63 22.18 -2.52
N ASP A 254 14.92 22.29 -1.21
CA ASP A 254 15.69 21.32 -0.46
C ASP A 254 14.73 20.39 0.28
N ILE A 255 14.82 19.09 0.00
CA ILE A 255 14.00 18.08 0.69
C ILE A 255 14.64 17.73 2.02
N PRO A 256 13.89 17.79 3.14
CA PRO A 256 14.42 17.42 4.46
C PRO A 256 14.91 15.96 4.52
N GLU A 257 15.99 15.70 5.25
CA GLU A 257 16.55 14.34 5.43
C GLU A 257 15.55 13.31 5.96
N LYS A 258 14.56 13.75 6.74
CA LYS A 258 13.53 12.88 7.32
C LYS A 258 12.26 12.77 6.47
N ALA A 259 12.30 13.24 5.23
CA ALA A 259 11.17 13.14 4.32
C ALA A 259 10.91 11.67 3.95
N PRO A 260 9.66 11.18 4.07
CA PRO A 260 9.33 9.83 3.62
C PRO A 260 9.45 9.72 2.11
N GLN A 261 9.69 8.51 1.62
CA GLN A 261 9.89 8.25 0.19
C GLN A 261 8.68 8.67 -0.66
N GLU A 262 7.47 8.48 -0.15
CA GLU A 262 6.22 8.89 -0.81
C GLU A 262 6.16 10.40 -1.06
N LEU A 263 6.68 11.21 -0.13
CA LEU A 263 6.78 12.66 -0.34
C LEU A 263 7.82 13.00 -1.39
N VAL A 264 8.99 12.34 -1.38
CA VAL A 264 10.02 12.54 -2.41
C VAL A 264 9.48 12.21 -3.80
N LEU A 265 8.77 11.09 -3.94
CA LEU A 265 8.14 10.69 -5.21
C LEU A 265 7.07 11.69 -5.65
N ALA A 266 6.25 12.21 -4.73
CA ALA A 266 5.22 13.20 -5.01
C ALA A 266 5.83 14.53 -5.48
N VAL A 267 6.90 14.99 -4.81
CA VAL A 267 7.64 16.19 -5.22
C VAL A 267 8.27 16.00 -6.60
N LEU A 268 8.95 14.89 -6.83
CA LEU A 268 9.53 14.58 -8.15
C LEU A 268 8.44 14.56 -9.22
N LEU A 269 7.32 13.89 -8.99
CA LEU A 269 6.22 13.81 -9.96
C LEU A 269 5.72 15.19 -10.36
N VAL A 270 5.56 16.12 -9.41
CA VAL A 270 4.96 17.45 -9.65
C VAL A 270 5.99 18.49 -10.09
N ALA A 271 7.28 18.29 -9.83
CA ALA A 271 8.35 19.25 -10.12
C ALA A 271 8.40 19.77 -11.58
N PRO A 272 8.07 18.99 -12.63
CA PRO A 272 8.01 19.52 -14.00
C PRO A 272 7.00 20.66 -14.18
N LEU A 273 5.91 20.67 -13.40
CA LEU A 273 4.91 21.76 -13.43
C LEU A 273 5.52 23.05 -12.88
N TRP A 274 6.33 22.95 -11.82
CA TRP A 274 7.03 24.09 -11.23
C TRP A 274 8.14 24.63 -12.15
N ALA A 275 8.84 23.74 -12.87
CA ALA A 275 9.83 24.11 -13.86
C ALA A 275 9.21 24.89 -15.03
N ARG A 276 8.03 24.50 -15.49
CA ARG A 276 7.28 25.21 -16.54
C ARG A 276 6.94 26.64 -16.14
N ASP A 277 6.54 26.85 -14.90
CA ASP A 277 6.15 28.17 -14.41
C ASP A 277 7.34 29.10 -14.17
N LYS A 278 8.55 28.55 -13.97
CA LYS A 278 9.79 29.29 -13.63
C LYS A 278 10.87 29.27 -14.71
N GLY A 279 10.68 28.53 -15.80
CA GLY A 279 11.72 28.26 -16.81
C GLY A 279 12.73 27.19 -16.38
N GLN A 280 13.04 27.11 -15.08
CA GLN A 280 13.92 26.12 -14.48
C GLN A 280 13.54 25.90 -13.02
N PHE A 281 13.67 24.66 -12.54
CA PHE A 281 13.49 24.31 -11.14
C PHE A 281 14.60 23.39 -10.66
N ARG A 282 15.18 23.70 -9.48
CA ARG A 282 16.26 22.90 -8.87
C ARG A 282 15.73 22.18 -7.65
N LEU A 283 16.00 20.89 -7.58
CA LEU A 283 15.59 20.02 -6.48
C LEU A 283 16.80 19.34 -5.87
N ILE A 284 17.00 19.51 -4.57
CA ILE A 284 18.08 18.87 -3.81
C ILE A 284 17.46 17.79 -2.92
N LEU A 285 17.83 16.53 -3.18
CA LEU A 285 17.36 15.37 -2.42
C LEU A 285 18.32 15.05 -1.27
N PRO A 286 17.84 14.40 -0.19
CA PRO A 286 18.71 13.90 0.88
C PRO A 286 19.74 12.88 0.40
N GLU A 287 19.37 12.06 -0.59
CA GLU A 287 20.21 11.05 -1.21
C GLU A 287 20.14 11.11 -2.74
N GLU A 288 20.99 10.35 -3.42
CA GLU A 288 20.92 10.21 -4.89
C GLU A 288 19.56 9.65 -5.32
N PRO A 289 18.97 10.14 -6.43
CA PRO A 289 17.65 9.74 -6.89
C PRO A 289 17.49 8.22 -7.03
N ALA A 290 18.50 7.52 -7.51
CA ALA A 290 18.47 6.08 -7.73
C ALA A 290 18.25 5.24 -6.45
N LYS A 291 18.45 5.83 -5.27
CA LYS A 291 18.23 5.16 -3.98
C LYS A 291 16.77 5.17 -3.53
N TYR A 292 15.93 6.00 -4.15
CA TYR A 292 14.52 6.06 -3.77
C TYR A 292 13.73 4.99 -4.51
N TRP A 293 12.98 4.21 -3.73
CA TRP A 293 12.02 3.28 -4.29
C TRP A 293 11.02 4.02 -5.19
N GLY A 294 10.76 3.47 -6.37
CA GLY A 294 9.76 4.02 -7.29
C GLY A 294 10.21 5.21 -8.13
N VAL A 295 11.44 5.75 -7.97
CA VAL A 295 11.93 6.88 -8.77
C VAL A 295 11.95 6.57 -10.27
N ASN A 296 12.26 5.33 -10.66
CA ASN A 296 12.26 4.90 -12.06
C ASN A 296 10.89 5.05 -12.71
N ARG A 297 9.80 4.91 -11.94
CA ARG A 297 8.43 5.14 -12.39
C ARG A 297 8.22 6.60 -12.80
N VAL A 298 8.71 7.52 -11.96
CA VAL A 298 8.64 8.97 -12.25
C VAL A 298 9.47 9.31 -13.48
N PHE A 299 10.70 8.81 -13.59
CA PHE A 299 11.57 9.07 -14.74
C PHE A 299 11.03 8.46 -16.04
N SER A 300 10.39 7.30 -15.97
CA SER A 300 9.67 6.71 -17.11
C SER A 300 8.54 7.62 -17.61
N ILE A 301 7.75 8.17 -16.68
CA ILE A 301 6.70 9.14 -17.02
C ILE A 301 7.31 10.40 -17.63
N TRP A 302 8.35 10.98 -17.03
CA TRP A 302 9.03 12.16 -17.54
C TRP A 302 9.55 11.97 -18.97
N SER A 303 10.17 10.81 -19.23
CA SER A 303 10.64 10.46 -20.58
C SER A 303 9.51 10.41 -21.60
N GLN A 304 8.38 9.81 -21.23
CA GLN A 304 7.23 9.67 -22.12
C GLN A 304 6.51 11.01 -22.39
N ILE A 305 6.52 11.95 -21.45
CA ILE A 305 5.87 13.26 -21.63
C ILE A 305 6.83 14.37 -22.10
N GLY A 306 8.13 14.07 -22.27
CA GLY A 306 9.11 14.99 -22.82
C GLY A 306 9.70 15.99 -21.82
N VAL A 307 9.75 15.66 -20.51
CA VAL A 307 10.45 16.47 -19.50
C VAL A 307 11.94 16.51 -19.84
N SER A 308 12.60 17.66 -19.69
CA SER A 308 14.05 17.82 -19.77
C SER A 308 14.62 17.98 -18.36
N TRP A 309 15.54 17.08 -17.99
CA TRP A 309 16.20 17.12 -16.69
C TRP A 309 17.65 16.66 -16.74
N ASP A 310 18.43 17.13 -15.78
CA ASP A 310 19.79 16.65 -15.51
C ASP A 310 19.89 16.22 -14.05
N VAL A 311 20.75 15.24 -13.79
CA VAL A 311 21.02 14.74 -12.44
C VAL A 311 22.52 14.84 -12.16
N GLU A 312 22.89 15.52 -11.08
CA GLU A 312 24.26 15.62 -10.59
C GLU A 312 24.31 15.26 -9.09
N GLY A 313 24.67 14.01 -8.80
CA GLY A 313 24.65 13.47 -7.44
C GLY A 313 23.23 13.52 -6.84
N ARG A 314 23.01 14.40 -5.86
CA ARG A 314 21.72 14.60 -5.17
C ARG A 314 20.87 15.71 -5.75
N GLU A 315 21.41 16.46 -6.72
CA GLU A 315 20.73 17.59 -7.34
C GLU A 315 20.07 17.17 -8.65
N LEU A 316 18.82 17.56 -8.82
CA LEU A 316 18.08 17.49 -10.09
C LEU A 316 17.79 18.90 -10.57
N VAL A 317 18.05 19.13 -11.84
CA VAL A 317 17.73 20.39 -12.52
C VAL A 317 16.71 20.09 -13.62
N LEU A 318 15.49 20.54 -13.42
CA LEU A 318 14.42 20.44 -14.42
C LEU A 318 14.36 21.74 -15.21
N ARG A 319 14.23 21.64 -16.54
CA ARG A 319 14.08 22.78 -17.43
C ARG A 319 12.65 22.87 -17.94
N GLU A 320 12.26 24.08 -18.32
CA GLU A 320 11.03 24.29 -19.05
C GLU A 320 10.96 23.34 -20.25
N SER A 321 9.85 22.64 -20.39
CA SER A 321 9.62 21.63 -21.41
C SER A 321 8.21 21.71 -21.94
N GLU A 322 8.05 21.48 -23.23
CA GLU A 322 6.74 21.30 -23.84
C GLU A 322 6.27 19.87 -23.55
N LEU A 323 5.35 19.74 -22.58
CA LEU A 323 4.87 18.46 -22.11
C LEU A 323 3.76 17.92 -23.04
N THR A 324 4.00 16.77 -23.64
CA THR A 324 3.06 16.10 -24.52
C THR A 324 2.54 14.80 -23.89
N PHE A 325 1.21 14.68 -23.78
CA PHE A 325 0.61 13.51 -23.14
C PHE A 325 0.17 12.48 -24.16
N PRO A 326 0.62 11.22 -24.03
CA PRO A 326 0.08 10.11 -24.81
C PRO A 326 -1.36 9.81 -24.37
N SER A 327 -2.27 9.56 -25.30
CA SER A 327 -3.65 9.16 -24.99
C SER A 327 -3.71 7.80 -24.26
N GLN A 328 -2.74 6.94 -24.54
CA GLN A 328 -2.54 5.64 -23.91
C GLN A 328 -1.06 5.54 -23.50
N PRO A 329 -0.76 5.77 -22.21
CA PRO A 329 0.61 5.71 -21.73
C PRO A 329 1.08 4.27 -21.61
N GLN A 330 2.37 4.06 -21.76
CA GLN A 330 3.00 2.80 -21.44
C GLN A 330 3.17 2.70 -19.92
N VAL A 331 2.51 1.73 -19.32
CA VAL A 331 2.63 1.41 -17.89
C VAL A 331 3.25 0.03 -17.77
N ASP A 332 4.33 -0.06 -17.01
CA ASP A 332 5.03 -1.31 -16.79
C ASP A 332 4.22 -2.26 -15.89
N LEU A 333 4.53 -3.55 -15.99
CA LEU A 333 4.06 -4.53 -15.02
C LEU A 333 4.66 -4.22 -13.63
N ASP A 334 3.90 -4.49 -12.59
CA ASP A 334 4.39 -4.44 -11.22
C ASP A 334 5.35 -5.61 -10.96
N PRO A 335 6.66 -5.38 -10.74
CA PRO A 335 7.63 -6.47 -10.62
C PRO A 335 7.42 -7.30 -9.37
N LEU A 336 6.86 -6.74 -8.30
CA LEU A 336 6.52 -7.46 -7.09
C LEU A 336 5.35 -8.42 -7.34
N LEU A 337 4.23 -7.91 -7.87
CA LEU A 337 3.04 -8.73 -8.13
C LEU A 337 3.29 -9.77 -9.21
N ALA A 338 3.97 -9.38 -10.29
CA ALA A 338 4.41 -10.32 -11.32
C ALA A 338 5.33 -11.40 -10.73
N GLY A 339 6.24 -11.03 -9.83
CA GLY A 339 7.16 -11.94 -9.15
C GLY A 339 6.46 -13.06 -8.39
N TYR A 340 5.35 -12.77 -7.71
CA TYR A 340 4.55 -13.80 -7.04
C TYR A 340 3.94 -14.81 -8.00
N VAL A 341 3.55 -14.40 -9.20
CA VAL A 341 3.00 -15.31 -10.22
C VAL A 341 4.11 -16.05 -10.93
N LEU A 342 5.18 -15.34 -11.34
CA LEU A 342 6.34 -15.92 -12.02
C LEU A 342 7.08 -16.97 -11.15
N ALA A 343 6.95 -16.91 -9.84
CA ALA A 343 7.53 -17.91 -8.94
C ALA A 343 6.68 -19.19 -8.79
N MET A 344 5.42 -19.22 -9.25
CA MET A 344 4.54 -20.38 -9.07
C MET A 344 5.09 -21.70 -9.65
N PRO A 345 5.79 -21.72 -10.82
CA PRO A 345 6.37 -22.98 -11.33
C PRO A 345 7.38 -23.63 -10.38
N ALA A 346 8.02 -22.86 -9.48
CA ALA A 346 8.97 -23.41 -8.52
C ALA A 346 8.34 -24.39 -7.50
N PHE A 347 7.01 -24.35 -7.32
CA PHE A 347 6.30 -25.21 -6.35
C PHE A 347 5.89 -26.56 -6.94
N GLN A 348 5.39 -26.59 -8.18
CA GLN A 348 4.81 -27.78 -8.81
C GLN A 348 5.30 -28.02 -10.24
N GLY A 349 6.24 -27.20 -10.73
CA GLY A 349 6.64 -27.18 -12.14
C GLY A 349 5.66 -26.42 -13.01
N GLY A 350 5.96 -26.35 -14.33
CA GLY A 350 5.12 -25.69 -15.33
C GLY A 350 5.70 -24.40 -15.89
N GLN A 351 4.82 -23.55 -16.39
CA GLN A 351 5.21 -22.29 -17.03
C GLN A 351 4.24 -21.16 -16.71
N VAL A 352 4.77 -19.97 -16.71
CA VAL A 352 4.02 -18.70 -16.56
C VAL A 352 4.47 -17.74 -17.65
N SER A 353 3.52 -17.12 -18.32
CA SER A 353 3.72 -16.06 -19.30
C SER A 353 2.82 -14.89 -18.94
N LEU A 354 3.42 -13.73 -18.66
CA LEU A 354 2.71 -12.49 -18.36
C LEU A 354 2.95 -11.47 -19.48
N HIS A 355 1.86 -11.03 -20.13
CA HIS A 355 1.92 -10.04 -21.20
C HIS A 355 1.91 -8.62 -20.64
N GLY A 356 2.84 -7.81 -21.08
CA GLY A 356 3.05 -6.42 -20.75
C GLY A 356 4.53 -6.08 -20.64
N HIS A 357 4.83 -4.80 -20.68
CA HIS A 357 6.18 -4.29 -20.59
C HIS A 357 6.72 -4.48 -19.16
N PHE A 358 7.90 -5.08 -19.03
CA PHE A 358 8.51 -5.32 -17.73
C PHE A 358 9.64 -4.33 -17.48
N PRO A 359 9.76 -3.72 -16.26
CA PRO A 359 10.80 -2.74 -15.99
C PRO A 359 12.20 -3.34 -16.15
N HIS A 360 13.15 -2.56 -16.69
CA HIS A 360 14.50 -3.02 -16.96
C HIS A 360 15.47 -2.89 -15.77
N SER A 361 15.08 -2.16 -14.74
CA SER A 361 15.92 -1.87 -13.56
C SER A 361 15.05 -1.67 -12.31
N GLY A 362 15.69 -1.78 -11.16
CA GLY A 362 15.08 -1.55 -9.86
C GLY A 362 15.38 -2.69 -8.87
N PRO A 363 15.26 -2.41 -7.56
CA PRO A 363 15.58 -3.39 -6.52
C PRO A 363 14.65 -4.62 -6.58
N GLU A 364 13.39 -4.44 -6.95
CA GLU A 364 12.45 -5.54 -7.09
C GLU A 364 12.84 -6.51 -8.22
N LEU A 365 13.32 -5.99 -9.36
CA LEU A 365 13.81 -6.84 -10.46
C LEU A 365 15.05 -7.62 -10.06
N GLU A 366 15.97 -6.98 -9.34
CA GLU A 366 17.20 -7.64 -8.89
C GLU A 366 16.89 -8.81 -7.95
N ILE A 367 16.00 -8.61 -6.98
CA ILE A 367 15.56 -9.68 -6.10
C ILE A 367 14.81 -10.76 -6.86
N LEU A 368 13.92 -10.39 -7.80
CA LEU A 368 13.22 -11.37 -8.62
C LEU A 368 14.20 -12.26 -9.40
N ARG A 369 15.24 -11.68 -9.99
CA ARG A 369 16.29 -12.44 -10.70
C ARG A 369 17.02 -13.41 -9.75
N GLN A 370 17.36 -12.95 -8.54
CA GLN A 370 17.98 -13.81 -7.53
C GLN A 370 17.05 -14.95 -7.11
N VAL A 371 15.79 -14.64 -6.86
CA VAL A 371 14.74 -15.62 -6.52
C VAL A 371 14.61 -16.67 -7.63
N CYS A 372 14.46 -16.23 -8.87
CA CYS A 372 14.34 -17.14 -10.02
C CYS A 372 15.58 -18.02 -10.19
N ALA A 373 16.78 -17.44 -10.15
CA ALA A 373 18.03 -18.17 -10.31
C ALA A 373 18.22 -19.25 -9.25
N GLN A 374 17.96 -18.92 -7.98
CA GLN A 374 18.12 -19.87 -6.88
C GLN A 374 16.99 -20.91 -6.82
N ALA A 375 15.78 -20.54 -7.21
CA ALA A 375 14.65 -21.48 -7.30
C ALA A 375 14.73 -22.40 -8.53
N GLY A 376 15.72 -22.22 -9.41
CA GLY A 376 15.87 -23.01 -10.64
C GLY A 376 14.84 -22.66 -11.71
N LEU A 377 14.31 -21.45 -11.66
CA LEU A 377 13.38 -20.90 -12.66
C LEU A 377 14.16 -20.31 -13.84
N GLU A 378 13.81 -20.70 -15.04
CA GLU A 378 14.25 -20.04 -16.26
C GLU A 378 13.41 -18.78 -16.44
N LEU A 379 14.01 -17.60 -16.31
CA LEU A 379 13.35 -16.29 -16.48
C LEU A 379 13.77 -15.68 -17.81
N SER A 380 12.80 -15.40 -18.68
CA SER A 380 12.96 -14.62 -19.93
C SER A 380 12.17 -13.32 -19.85
N ILE A 381 12.82 -12.21 -20.18
CA ILE A 381 12.19 -10.89 -20.25
C ILE A 381 12.34 -10.39 -21.69
N GLU A 382 11.21 -10.25 -22.37
CA GLU A 382 11.07 -9.71 -23.73
C GLU A 382 10.43 -8.32 -23.66
N GLU A 383 10.27 -7.64 -24.77
CA GLU A 383 9.76 -6.27 -24.81
C GLU A 383 8.33 -6.14 -24.25
N ASP A 384 7.45 -7.08 -24.59
CA ASP A 384 6.03 -7.07 -24.23
C ASP A 384 5.59 -8.28 -23.38
N ARG A 385 6.56 -9.05 -22.88
CA ARG A 385 6.30 -10.33 -22.21
C ARG A 385 7.39 -10.67 -21.21
N VAL A 386 7.01 -11.21 -20.08
CA VAL A 386 7.92 -11.86 -19.14
C VAL A 386 7.45 -13.29 -18.88
N GLN A 387 8.38 -14.23 -18.89
CA GLN A 387 8.10 -15.65 -18.75
C GLN A 387 8.99 -16.29 -17.69
N SER A 388 8.42 -17.28 -17.01
CA SER A 388 9.20 -18.19 -16.16
C SER A 388 8.77 -19.62 -16.40
N SER A 389 9.71 -20.54 -16.32
CA SER A 389 9.42 -21.97 -16.41
C SER A 389 10.31 -22.78 -15.48
N CYS A 390 9.79 -23.90 -15.04
CA CYS A 390 10.53 -24.89 -14.28
C CYS A 390 9.97 -26.28 -14.53
N SER A 391 10.84 -27.25 -14.83
CA SER A 391 10.41 -28.62 -15.07
C SER A 391 10.18 -29.43 -13.79
N GLN A 392 10.78 -29.00 -12.67
CA GLN A 392 10.71 -29.68 -11.38
C GLN A 392 10.62 -28.67 -10.23
N PRO A 393 9.94 -29.00 -9.13
CA PRO A 393 9.92 -28.16 -7.94
C PRO A 393 11.32 -27.85 -7.40
N VAL A 394 11.46 -26.72 -6.71
CA VAL A 394 12.71 -26.27 -6.10
C VAL A 394 13.31 -27.38 -5.22
N SER A 395 14.54 -27.80 -5.53
CA SER A 395 15.18 -28.96 -4.88
C SER A 395 16.34 -28.59 -3.95
N GLN A 396 16.88 -27.39 -4.07
CA GLN A 396 18.02 -26.90 -3.28
C GLN A 396 17.55 -25.90 -2.21
N GLY A 397 18.39 -25.64 -1.22
CA GLY A 397 18.19 -24.55 -0.28
C GLY A 397 18.44 -23.19 -0.94
N LEU A 398 17.85 -22.16 -0.41
CA LEU A 398 17.88 -20.80 -0.94
C LEU A 398 18.67 -19.88 0.00
N HIS A 399 19.35 -18.90 -0.56
CA HIS A 399 19.99 -17.82 0.20
C HIS A 399 19.56 -16.48 -0.39
N LEU A 400 18.53 -15.85 0.20
CA LEU A 400 17.88 -14.68 -0.35
C LEU A 400 18.00 -13.48 0.61
N ASP A 401 18.41 -12.34 0.06
CA ASP A 401 18.46 -11.07 0.78
C ASP A 401 17.27 -10.18 0.35
N CYS A 402 16.27 -10.07 1.24
CA CYS A 402 15.06 -9.31 1.02
C CYS A 402 15.07 -7.94 1.71
N ARG A 403 16.20 -7.49 2.27
CA ARG A 403 16.27 -6.21 3.03
C ARG A 403 15.97 -4.99 2.17
N SER A 404 16.37 -4.99 0.90
CA SER A 404 16.08 -3.88 -0.03
C SER A 404 14.69 -3.90 -0.65
N ALA A 405 13.96 -5.03 -0.57
CA ALA A 405 12.59 -5.16 -1.07
C ALA A 405 11.76 -6.08 -0.16
N PRO A 406 11.31 -5.59 1.00
CA PRO A 406 10.61 -6.40 2.01
C PRO A 406 9.30 -7.01 1.50
N GLY A 407 8.69 -6.48 0.45
CA GLY A 407 7.53 -7.09 -0.20
C GLY A 407 7.78 -8.51 -0.73
N PHE A 408 9.05 -8.90 -0.98
CA PHE A 408 9.43 -10.25 -1.39
C PHE A 408 9.65 -11.22 -0.22
N VAL A 409 9.65 -10.77 1.02
CA VAL A 409 9.84 -11.65 2.20
C VAL A 409 8.83 -12.80 2.22
N PRO A 410 7.51 -12.58 2.04
CA PRO A 410 6.55 -13.68 2.05
C PRO A 410 6.72 -14.65 0.89
N LEU A 411 7.13 -14.18 -0.29
CA LEU A 411 7.48 -15.03 -1.44
C LEU A 411 8.70 -15.90 -1.12
N SER A 412 9.76 -15.29 -0.62
CA SER A 412 11.02 -15.98 -0.26
C SER A 412 10.81 -17.03 0.82
N LEU A 413 9.97 -16.74 1.82
CA LEU A 413 9.57 -17.70 2.84
C LEU A 413 8.81 -18.88 2.24
N SER A 414 7.88 -18.62 1.32
CA SER A 414 7.10 -19.66 0.64
C SER A 414 8.00 -20.62 -0.14
N LEU A 415 8.98 -20.09 -0.87
CA LEU A 415 9.96 -20.86 -1.61
C LEU A 415 10.91 -21.63 -0.69
N ALA A 416 11.33 -21.04 0.43
CA ALA A 416 12.16 -21.72 1.43
C ALA A 416 11.43 -22.92 2.07
N LEU A 417 10.11 -22.84 2.23
CA LEU A 417 9.27 -23.96 2.69
C LEU A 417 9.14 -25.06 1.62
N ALA A 418 9.13 -24.71 0.34
CA ALA A 418 9.11 -25.67 -0.77
C ALA A 418 10.49 -26.30 -1.02
N ALA A 419 11.57 -25.63 -0.60
CA ALA A 419 12.95 -26.02 -0.87
C ALA A 419 13.31 -27.38 -0.29
N GLY A 420 14.12 -28.12 -1.04
CA GLY A 420 14.61 -29.42 -0.61
C GLY A 420 15.85 -29.39 0.28
N GLY A 421 16.47 -28.23 0.45
CA GLY A 421 17.66 -27.97 1.27
C GLY A 421 17.41 -26.90 2.33
N GLU A 422 18.41 -26.69 3.17
CA GLU A 422 18.38 -25.64 4.18
C GLU A 422 18.43 -24.26 3.51
N SER A 423 17.55 -23.35 3.92
CA SER A 423 17.45 -22.00 3.36
C SER A 423 17.84 -20.94 4.39
N ILE A 424 18.39 -19.82 3.90
CA ILE A 424 18.76 -18.65 4.69
C ILE A 424 18.07 -17.43 4.08
N LEU A 425 17.29 -16.72 4.89
CA LEU A 425 16.65 -15.47 4.51
C LEU A 425 17.25 -14.32 5.31
N CYS A 426 17.73 -13.27 4.62
CA CYS A 426 18.13 -12.02 5.23
C CYS A 426 16.97 -11.04 5.14
N LEU A 427 16.44 -10.64 6.31
CA LEU A 427 15.27 -9.79 6.48
C LEU A 427 15.64 -8.56 7.29
N GLU A 428 14.86 -7.49 7.19
CA GLU A 428 14.92 -6.44 8.19
C GLU A 428 14.42 -6.96 9.55
N SER A 429 15.01 -6.48 10.64
CA SER A 429 14.56 -6.80 11.98
C SER A 429 13.18 -6.18 12.25
N GLY A 430 12.35 -6.85 13.06
CA GLY A 430 11.04 -6.36 13.49
C GLY A 430 9.87 -7.16 12.91
N GLN A 431 8.82 -6.48 12.45
CA GLN A 431 7.53 -7.09 12.14
C GLN A 431 7.60 -8.22 11.09
N GLU A 432 8.43 -8.09 10.06
CA GLU A 432 8.59 -9.12 9.02
C GLU A 432 9.24 -10.39 9.59
N MET A 433 10.30 -10.22 10.40
CA MET A 433 10.99 -11.34 11.07
C MET A 433 10.06 -12.05 12.07
N ASP A 434 9.35 -11.29 12.88
CA ASP A 434 8.43 -11.82 13.89
C ASP A 434 7.30 -12.63 13.23
N PHE A 435 6.74 -12.11 12.14
CA PHE A 435 5.65 -12.79 11.45
C PHE A 435 6.14 -14.03 10.68
N ALA A 436 7.31 -13.97 10.03
CA ALA A 436 7.94 -15.14 9.40
C ALA A 436 8.16 -16.27 10.41
N THR A 437 8.72 -15.94 11.58
CA THR A 437 8.93 -16.90 12.68
C THR A 437 7.60 -17.47 13.20
N HIS A 438 6.56 -16.64 13.32
CA HIS A 438 5.22 -17.09 13.70
C HIS A 438 4.64 -18.10 12.71
N ILE A 439 4.76 -17.85 11.40
CA ILE A 439 4.32 -18.79 10.35
C ILE A 439 5.06 -20.12 10.45
N LEU A 440 6.39 -20.09 10.57
CA LEU A 440 7.22 -21.30 10.67
C LEU A 440 6.85 -22.13 11.90
N SER A 441 6.68 -21.48 13.05
CA SER A 441 6.23 -22.14 14.29
C SER A 441 4.83 -22.74 14.12
N GLY A 442 3.90 -22.01 13.50
CA GLY A 442 2.53 -22.49 13.26
C GLY A 442 2.45 -23.70 12.31
N LEU A 443 3.40 -23.83 11.38
CA LEU A 443 3.55 -24.96 10.46
C LEU A 443 4.37 -26.11 11.06
N ASN A 444 4.85 -25.98 12.30
CA ASN A 444 5.77 -26.92 12.97
C ASN A 444 7.09 -27.13 12.22
N MET A 445 7.64 -26.03 11.67
CA MET A 445 8.90 -26.02 10.96
C MET A 445 10.07 -25.68 11.89
N GLU A 446 11.21 -26.37 11.70
CA GLU A 446 12.44 -26.02 12.39
C GLU A 446 13.07 -24.78 11.77
N SER A 447 13.22 -23.74 12.57
CA SER A 447 13.90 -22.51 12.19
C SER A 447 14.78 -22.00 13.31
N GLU A 448 15.83 -21.26 12.95
CA GLU A 448 16.79 -20.65 13.86
C GLU A 448 17.04 -19.22 13.44
N GLN A 449 16.73 -18.25 14.30
CA GLN A 449 17.14 -16.87 14.11
C GLN A 449 18.60 -16.71 14.57
N ARG A 450 19.55 -16.63 13.62
CA ARG A 450 20.98 -16.53 13.90
C ARG A 450 21.41 -15.14 14.34
N THR A 451 20.81 -14.13 13.71
CA THR A 451 21.03 -12.73 14.03
C THR A 451 19.69 -12.00 14.02
N ALA A 452 19.68 -10.70 14.35
CA ALA A 452 18.46 -9.89 14.23
C ALA A 452 17.90 -9.81 12.80
N GLN A 453 18.72 -10.15 11.79
CA GLN A 453 18.39 -10.02 10.37
C GLN A 453 18.48 -11.33 9.58
N GLU A 454 18.88 -12.44 10.19
CA GLU A 454 19.10 -13.72 9.50
C GLU A 454 18.25 -14.83 10.08
N LEU A 455 17.40 -15.41 9.22
CA LEU A 455 16.52 -16.53 9.54
C LEU A 455 16.93 -17.76 8.75
N ARG A 456 17.31 -18.81 9.45
CA ARG A 456 17.66 -20.12 8.89
C ARG A 456 16.45 -21.04 8.98
N ILE A 457 16.13 -21.72 7.88
CA ILE A 457 14.95 -22.58 7.76
C ILE A 457 15.43 -23.97 7.30
N ARG A 458 15.06 -25.01 8.02
CA ARG A 458 15.37 -26.39 7.65
C ARG A 458 14.31 -26.97 6.71
N PRO A 459 14.69 -27.85 5.76
CA PRO A 459 13.75 -28.37 4.77
C PRO A 459 12.59 -29.16 5.40
N ALA A 460 11.42 -29.02 4.81
CA ALA A 460 10.20 -29.71 5.24
C ALA A 460 10.09 -31.16 4.76
N ARG A 461 11.11 -31.69 4.05
CA ARG A 461 11.04 -33.01 3.40
C ARG A 461 10.61 -34.13 4.37
N GLY A 462 9.51 -34.80 4.00
CA GLY A 462 8.98 -35.94 4.77
C GLY A 462 8.22 -35.53 6.04
N ARG A 463 8.03 -34.24 6.31
CA ARG A 463 7.21 -33.75 7.43
C ARG A 463 5.82 -33.37 6.95
N GLN A 464 4.81 -33.72 7.72
CA GLN A 464 3.46 -33.21 7.51
C GLN A 464 3.40 -31.82 8.14
N LEU A 465 3.11 -30.79 7.28
CA LEU A 465 2.91 -29.43 7.76
C LEU A 465 1.58 -29.33 8.53
N GLU A 466 1.60 -28.69 9.68
CA GLU A 466 0.39 -28.47 10.49
C GLU A 466 -0.55 -27.45 9.81
N PRO A 467 -1.88 -27.59 10.01
CA PRO A 467 -2.82 -26.60 9.49
C PRO A 467 -2.61 -25.23 10.12
N LEU A 468 -2.50 -24.21 9.27
CA LEU A 468 -2.26 -22.82 9.67
C LEU A 468 -3.52 -21.97 9.47
N SER A 469 -3.96 -21.27 10.53
CA SER A 469 -5.05 -20.29 10.45
C SER A 469 -4.57 -18.95 10.99
N VAL A 470 -4.42 -17.95 10.11
CA VAL A 470 -3.67 -16.72 10.40
C VAL A 470 -4.32 -15.48 9.80
N THR A 471 -4.09 -14.32 10.43
CA THR A 471 -4.43 -13.00 9.91
C THR A 471 -3.18 -12.41 9.26
N ALA A 472 -3.22 -12.14 7.96
CA ALA A 472 -2.11 -11.53 7.25
C ALA A 472 -1.89 -10.07 7.72
N PRO A 473 -0.67 -9.66 8.11
CA PRO A 473 -0.41 -8.30 8.57
C PRO A 473 -0.52 -7.26 7.45
N ASN A 474 -0.26 -7.67 6.21
CA ASN A 474 -0.39 -6.84 5.01
C ASN A 474 -0.75 -7.69 3.79
N ALA A 475 -0.97 -7.05 2.64
CA ALA A 475 -1.38 -7.69 1.41
C ALA A 475 -0.31 -8.65 0.84
N CYS A 476 0.99 -8.32 0.94
CA CYS A 476 2.08 -9.18 0.47
C CYS A 476 2.09 -10.53 1.22
N TRP A 477 1.81 -10.53 2.52
CA TRP A 477 1.65 -11.76 3.29
C TRP A 477 0.43 -12.58 2.86
N SER A 478 -0.65 -11.94 2.39
CA SER A 478 -1.78 -12.69 1.81
C SER A 478 -1.35 -13.43 0.53
N LEU A 479 -0.53 -12.81 -0.33
CA LEU A 479 0.05 -13.46 -1.51
C LEU A 479 1.00 -14.61 -1.10
N GLY A 480 1.90 -14.37 -0.15
CA GLY A 480 2.82 -15.41 0.36
C GLY A 480 2.09 -16.61 0.96
N LEU A 481 1.04 -16.37 1.76
CA LEU A 481 0.22 -17.46 2.32
C LEU A 481 -0.46 -18.30 1.23
N ALA A 482 -0.88 -17.68 0.11
CA ALA A 482 -1.40 -18.38 -1.04
C ALA A 482 -0.33 -19.31 -1.66
N LEU A 483 0.91 -18.85 -1.76
CA LEU A 483 2.02 -19.67 -2.25
C LEU A 483 2.43 -20.76 -1.24
N ILE A 484 2.40 -20.48 0.07
CA ILE A 484 2.61 -21.50 1.10
C ILE A 484 1.61 -22.66 0.94
N ALA A 485 0.33 -22.36 0.62
CA ALA A 485 -0.63 -23.42 0.36
C ALA A 485 -0.28 -24.29 -0.87
N MET A 486 0.48 -23.76 -1.85
CA MET A 486 0.99 -24.54 -3.00
C MET A 486 2.06 -25.58 -2.60
N THR A 487 2.62 -25.52 -1.38
CA THR A 487 3.46 -26.59 -0.83
C THR A 487 2.66 -27.81 -0.32
N GLY A 488 1.33 -27.73 -0.36
CA GLY A 488 0.44 -28.73 0.23
C GLY A 488 0.02 -28.43 1.68
N ALA A 489 0.48 -27.33 2.26
CA ALA A 489 0.06 -26.89 3.58
C ALA A 489 -1.43 -26.46 3.59
N LYS A 490 -2.15 -26.84 4.63
CA LYS A 490 -3.55 -26.40 4.85
C LYS A 490 -3.54 -25.02 5.46
N VAL A 491 -3.73 -23.99 4.63
CA VAL A 491 -3.70 -22.59 5.06
C VAL A 491 -5.10 -21.98 5.03
N SER A 492 -5.46 -21.24 6.08
CA SER A 492 -6.68 -20.44 6.16
C SER A 492 -6.33 -18.99 6.51
N ILE A 493 -6.80 -18.06 5.69
CA ILE A 493 -6.62 -16.61 5.93
C ILE A 493 -7.89 -16.06 6.57
N LYS A 494 -7.74 -15.37 7.72
CA LYS A 494 -8.85 -14.76 8.46
C LYS A 494 -9.28 -13.40 7.91
N ASN A 495 -8.43 -12.74 7.11
CA ASN A 495 -8.67 -11.42 6.53
C ASN A 495 -8.32 -11.37 5.03
N PRO A 496 -8.94 -12.21 4.17
CA PRO A 496 -8.63 -12.25 2.74
C PRO A 496 -8.86 -10.91 2.03
N GLY A 497 -9.68 -10.03 2.61
CA GLY A 497 -9.90 -8.67 2.14
C GLY A 497 -8.68 -7.74 2.26
N ALA A 498 -7.62 -8.11 2.99
CA ALA A 498 -6.38 -7.32 3.06
C ALA A 498 -5.73 -7.13 1.67
N LEU A 499 -6.05 -7.99 0.71
CA LEU A 499 -5.51 -7.93 -0.65
C LEU A 499 -6.19 -6.87 -1.54
N THR A 500 -7.34 -6.31 -1.15
CA THR A 500 -8.06 -5.30 -1.96
C THR A 500 -7.25 -4.01 -2.15
N GLY A 501 -6.42 -3.66 -1.17
CA GLY A 501 -5.51 -2.51 -1.26
C GLY A 501 -4.33 -2.69 -2.23
N LEU A 502 -4.04 -3.93 -2.63
CA LEU A 502 -2.89 -4.23 -3.51
C LEU A 502 -3.34 -4.83 -4.85
N TRP A 503 -4.00 -6.00 -4.82
CA TRP A 503 -4.42 -6.73 -6.02
C TRP A 503 -5.76 -7.46 -5.82
N PRO A 504 -6.89 -6.77 -6.00
CA PRO A 504 -8.23 -7.34 -5.75
C PRO A 504 -8.55 -8.60 -6.56
N GLN A 505 -8.01 -8.69 -7.80
CA GLN A 505 -8.30 -9.78 -8.73
C GLN A 505 -7.53 -11.08 -8.45
N PHE A 506 -6.50 -11.05 -7.60
CA PHE A 506 -5.63 -12.20 -7.34
C PHE A 506 -6.39 -13.45 -6.88
N TRP A 507 -7.38 -13.30 -6.00
CA TRP A 507 -8.14 -14.47 -5.53
C TRP A 507 -8.95 -15.16 -6.63
N SER A 508 -9.35 -14.43 -7.67
CA SER A 508 -10.01 -15.01 -8.85
C SER A 508 -9.01 -15.84 -9.66
N LEU A 509 -7.83 -15.30 -9.92
CA LEU A 509 -6.72 -16.01 -10.57
C LEU A 509 -6.34 -17.27 -9.78
N TYR A 510 -6.13 -17.14 -8.47
CA TYR A 510 -5.73 -18.24 -7.60
C TYR A 510 -6.72 -19.42 -7.59
N LYS A 511 -8.03 -19.14 -7.62
CA LYS A 511 -9.09 -20.16 -7.66
C LYS A 511 -9.13 -20.95 -8.97
N GLU A 512 -8.62 -20.37 -10.05
CA GLU A 512 -8.60 -20.97 -11.39
C GLU A 512 -7.29 -21.75 -11.67
N LEU A 513 -6.33 -21.75 -10.72
CA LEU A 513 -5.12 -22.56 -10.86
C LEU A 513 -5.50 -24.05 -11.07
N PRO A 514 -4.70 -24.83 -11.85
CA PRO A 514 -3.39 -24.46 -12.42
C PRO A 514 -3.44 -23.74 -13.76
N GLN A 515 -4.62 -23.57 -14.39
CA GLN A 515 -4.79 -22.97 -15.71
C GLN A 515 -5.85 -21.86 -15.66
N PRO A 516 -5.51 -20.68 -15.14
CA PRO A 516 -6.42 -19.56 -15.15
C PRO A 516 -6.69 -19.09 -16.59
N LYS A 517 -7.96 -18.79 -16.89
CA LYS A 517 -8.40 -18.35 -18.23
C LYS A 517 -8.60 -16.84 -18.25
N VAL A 518 -8.17 -16.21 -19.32
CA VAL A 518 -8.57 -14.82 -19.61
C VAL A 518 -10.08 -14.77 -19.76
N LYS A 519 -10.75 -14.05 -18.86
CA LYS A 519 -12.17 -13.73 -19.09
C LYS A 519 -12.22 -12.76 -20.27
N THR A 520 -12.39 -13.28 -21.49
CA THR A 520 -12.78 -12.45 -22.61
C THR A 520 -14.09 -11.79 -22.26
N VAL A 521 -14.06 -10.47 -22.02
CA VAL A 521 -15.26 -9.65 -21.92
C VAL A 521 -15.92 -9.80 -23.29
N ALA A 522 -17.00 -10.59 -23.34
CA ALA A 522 -17.80 -10.69 -24.54
C ALA A 522 -18.23 -9.27 -24.90
N SER A 523 -17.76 -8.78 -26.05
CA SER A 523 -18.07 -7.47 -26.61
C SER A 523 -19.56 -7.18 -26.37
N GLY A 524 -19.83 -6.07 -25.66
CA GLY A 524 -21.12 -5.70 -25.08
C GLY A 524 -22.24 -5.43 -26.07
N GLY A 525 -22.68 -6.46 -26.82
CA GLY A 525 -23.87 -6.38 -27.66
C GLY A 525 -25.11 -7.09 -27.09
N GLN A 526 -24.95 -8.05 -26.18
CA GLN A 526 -26.09 -8.84 -25.70
C GLN A 526 -26.61 -8.48 -24.30
N ASN A 527 -25.83 -7.74 -23.49
CA ASN A 527 -26.28 -7.32 -22.15
C ASN A 527 -27.05 -5.99 -22.16
N GLU A 528 -26.85 -5.11 -23.13
CA GLU A 528 -27.67 -3.90 -23.27
C GLU A 528 -29.12 -4.22 -23.69
N GLU A 529 -29.34 -5.22 -24.52
CA GLU A 529 -30.70 -5.66 -24.87
C GLU A 529 -31.43 -6.31 -23.71
N ARG A 530 -30.75 -7.09 -22.86
CA ARG A 530 -31.38 -7.67 -21.64
C ARG A 530 -31.69 -6.62 -20.58
N ASN A 531 -30.81 -5.64 -20.35
CA ASN A 531 -31.05 -4.55 -19.42
C ASN A 531 -32.14 -3.58 -19.90
N ASN A 532 -32.21 -3.32 -21.21
CA ASN A 532 -33.29 -2.51 -21.79
C ASN A 532 -34.63 -3.24 -21.78
N ALA A 533 -34.65 -4.56 -21.95
CA ALA A 533 -35.86 -5.36 -21.83
C ALA A 533 -36.38 -5.43 -20.37
N GLN A 534 -35.48 -5.50 -19.37
CA GLN A 534 -35.87 -5.42 -17.95
C GLN A 534 -36.33 -4.03 -17.52
N LYS A 535 -35.74 -2.96 -18.02
CA LYS A 535 -36.19 -1.58 -17.79
C LYS A 535 -37.54 -1.29 -18.45
N ARG A 536 -37.83 -1.86 -19.63
CA ARG A 536 -39.15 -1.77 -20.28
C ARG A 536 -40.24 -2.54 -19.52
N ARG A 537 -39.94 -3.70 -18.92
CA ARG A 537 -40.89 -4.46 -18.11
C ARG A 537 -41.23 -3.79 -16.77
N ARG A 538 -40.32 -3.01 -16.16
CA ARG A 538 -40.60 -2.23 -14.94
C ARG A 538 -41.43 -0.96 -15.17
N ARG A 539 -41.49 -0.43 -16.40
CA ARG A 539 -42.33 0.74 -16.75
C ARG A 539 -43.78 0.39 -17.17
N ILE A 540 -44.15 -0.88 -17.24
CA ILE A 540 -45.50 -1.35 -17.60
C ILE A 540 -46.27 -1.80 -16.35
N VAL A 541 -45.68 -1.77 -15.17
CA VAL A 541 -46.29 -2.22 -13.89
C VAL A 541 -46.39 -1.03 -12.88
N GLU A 542 -46.12 0.17 -13.29
CA GLU A 542 -46.56 1.41 -12.64
C GLU A 542 -47.60 2.06 -13.61
#